data_964362e2b66d562b7855e32dcac28185
#
_entry.id   964362e2b66d562b7855e32dcac28185
#
_cell.length_a   1.000
_cell.length_b   1.000
_cell.length_c   1.000
_cell.angle_alpha   90.00
_cell.angle_beta   90.00
_cell.angle_gamma   90.00
#
_symmetry.space_group_name_H-M   'P 1'
#
loop_
_entity.id
_entity.type
_entity.pdbx_description
1 polymer ?
#
loop_
_entity_poly.entity_id
_entity_poly.type
_entity_poly.pdbx_seq_one_letter_code
_entity_poly.pdbx_strand_id
1 'polypeptide(L)'
;MKTRHFLTACLLCCGVAAALTACNKQTTNAPAAEPETTSTTETPAADQYIDIELPSPYGSPLRVSDYVAKNKYTLIDFWASWCGPCRAEMLTVVKAYSDYHAKGLEVVGVSLDNDHDAWVNAIEELHMPWPQMSDLRGWDCAGARTYNVNSIPSNVLVDQQGKIIARDLRGNDLLDKMAELLGQ
;
A
#
# COMPACT_ATOMS: atom_id res chain seq x y z
N MET A 1 -31.29 40.10 -15.58
CA MET A 1 -32.40 40.46 -14.69
C MET A 1 -32.50 39.30 -13.67
N LYS A 2 -32.26 39.41 -12.44
CA LYS A 2 -32.55 40.23 -11.29
C LYS A 2 -31.52 39.96 -10.20
N THR A 3 -30.84 40.99 -9.79
CA THR A 3 -30.11 41.20 -8.55
C THR A 3 -31.00 41.03 -7.32
N ARG A 4 -30.50 40.49 -6.22
CA ARG A 4 -30.94 40.89 -4.87
C ARG A 4 -29.78 40.76 -3.89
N HIS A 5 -29.27 41.94 -3.52
CA HIS A 5 -28.48 42.21 -2.33
C HIS A 5 -29.34 42.04 -1.07
N PHE A 6 -28.76 41.61 0.03
CA PHE A 6 -29.16 42.02 1.35
C PHE A 6 -27.92 42.19 2.24
N LEU A 7 -27.62 43.47 2.49
CA LEU A 7 -26.83 44.01 3.58
C LEU A 7 -27.74 44.24 4.78
N THR A 8 -27.28 44.02 5.98
CA THR A 8 -27.58 44.76 7.23
C THR A 8 -26.64 44.23 8.28
N ALA A 9 -25.63 44.82 8.77
CA ALA A 9 -25.27 46.03 9.51
C ALA A 9 -25.79 46.09 10.97
N CYS A 10 -24.82 46.35 11.86
CA CYS A 10 -24.84 47.01 13.17
C CYS A 10 -25.37 46.22 14.38
N LEU A 11 -24.75 46.22 15.53
CA LEU A 11 -24.38 47.34 16.41
C LEU A 11 -23.42 46.89 17.54
N LEU A 12 -22.56 47.83 17.86
CA LEU A 12 -21.73 47.93 19.07
C LEU A 12 -22.57 47.95 20.38
N CYS A 13 -22.00 47.43 21.46
CA CYS A 13 -22.15 48.08 22.75
C CYS A 13 -20.91 47.84 23.66
N CYS A 14 -20.37 48.98 24.07
CA CYS A 14 -19.31 49.18 25.05
C CYS A 14 -19.82 48.98 26.50
N GLY A 15 -18.89 48.69 27.43
CA GLY A 15 -19.09 48.89 28.87
C GLY A 15 -17.98 48.15 29.63
N VAL A 16 -17.00 48.71 29.99
CA VAL A 16 -16.25 49.50 30.95
C VAL A 16 -16.35 48.98 32.40
N ALA A 17 -15.12 48.79 32.94
CA ALA A 17 -14.61 49.04 34.32
C ALA A 17 -14.80 47.95 35.37
N ALA A 18 -13.78 47.60 35.90
CA ALA A 18 -12.85 47.99 37.00
C ALA A 18 -12.81 46.94 38.10
N ALA A 19 -11.70 46.39 38.32
CA ALA A 19 -10.71 46.57 39.37
C ALA A 19 -10.93 45.84 40.69
N LEU A 20 -9.87 45.28 41.13
CA LEU A 20 -9.25 45.14 42.45
C LEU A 20 -9.31 43.76 43.15
N THR A 21 -8.17 43.21 43.21
CA THR A 21 -7.35 42.88 44.41
C THR A 21 -7.67 41.59 45.20
N ALA A 22 -6.66 40.87 45.33
CA ALA A 22 -6.08 40.23 46.50
C ALA A 22 -5.98 38.72 46.51
N CYS A 23 -4.75 38.34 46.42
CA CYS A 23 -4.02 37.38 47.26
C CYS A 23 -4.72 36.15 47.83
N ASN A 24 -4.12 35.08 47.52
CA ASN A 24 -3.43 34.16 48.42
C ASN A 24 -3.93 32.72 48.48
N LYS A 25 -2.92 31.90 48.44
CA LYS A 25 -2.72 30.53 48.93
C LYS A 25 -2.97 29.38 47.98
N GLN A 26 -1.78 28.96 47.56
CA GLN A 26 -1.36 27.55 47.50
C GLN A 26 -2.33 26.51 48.04
N THR A 27 -2.64 25.51 47.23
CA THR A 27 -2.45 24.13 47.66
C THR A 27 -2.51 23.19 46.44
N THR A 28 -1.42 22.47 46.29
CA THR A 28 -1.24 21.09 45.83
C THR A 28 -1.78 20.63 44.48
N ASN A 29 -0.79 20.39 43.69
CA ASN A 29 -0.71 19.51 42.51
C ASN A 29 -1.62 18.27 42.54
N ALA A 30 -2.34 18.10 41.42
CA ALA A 30 -2.49 16.78 40.79
C ALA A 30 -2.31 16.97 39.30
N PRO A 31 -1.40 16.25 38.62
CA PRO A 31 -1.27 16.31 37.19
C PRO A 31 -2.42 15.53 36.54
N ALA A 32 -3.17 16.22 35.68
CA ALA A 32 -4.07 15.58 34.75
C ALA A 32 -3.23 14.71 33.83
N ALA A 33 -3.48 13.42 33.83
CA ALA A 33 -2.91 12.47 32.88
C ALA A 33 -3.49 12.79 31.52
N GLU A 34 -2.67 13.33 30.63
CA GLU A 34 -2.89 13.25 29.19
C GLU A 34 -2.84 11.78 28.80
N PRO A 35 -3.76 11.29 27.92
CA PRO A 35 -3.60 9.98 27.34
C PRO A 35 -2.42 10.02 26.37
N GLU A 36 -1.29 9.47 26.79
CA GLU A 36 -0.19 9.14 25.88
C GLU A 36 -0.73 8.17 24.84
N THR A 37 -0.94 8.69 23.65
CA THR A 37 -1.12 7.86 22.45
C THR A 37 0.24 7.25 22.17
N THR A 38 0.49 6.09 22.74
CA THR A 38 1.64 5.24 22.40
C THR A 38 1.44 4.78 20.96
N SER A 39 1.99 5.55 20.04
CA SER A 39 2.28 5.06 18.68
C SER A 39 3.42 4.06 18.82
N THR A 40 3.07 2.81 19.05
CA THR A 40 4.01 1.71 18.99
C THR A 40 4.39 1.52 17.53
N THR A 41 5.47 2.14 17.10
CA THR A 41 6.15 1.79 15.85
C THR A 41 6.84 0.47 16.11
N GLU A 42 6.08 -0.63 16.05
CA GLU A 42 6.65 -1.96 16.03
C GLU A 42 7.44 -2.10 14.72
N THR A 43 8.74 -2.26 14.83
CA THR A 43 9.57 -2.72 13.72
C THR A 43 9.00 -4.07 13.28
N PRO A 44 8.57 -4.25 12.01
CA PRO A 44 8.03 -5.52 11.56
C PRO A 44 9.00 -6.65 11.87
N ALA A 45 8.52 -7.75 12.41
CA ALA A 45 9.33 -8.96 12.56
C ALA A 45 9.91 -9.32 11.18
N ALA A 46 11.10 -9.90 11.14
CA ALA A 46 11.83 -10.19 9.90
C ALA A 46 11.02 -11.02 8.87
N ASP A 47 9.95 -11.66 9.32
CA ASP A 47 9.05 -12.50 8.52
C ASP A 47 7.71 -11.81 8.18
N GLN A 48 7.51 -10.51 8.48
CA GLN A 48 6.29 -9.77 8.13
C GLN A 48 6.51 -8.96 6.86
N TYR A 49 5.46 -8.90 6.02
CA TYR A 49 5.49 -8.02 4.85
C TYR A 49 5.44 -6.55 5.30
N ILE A 50 5.92 -5.68 4.44
CA ILE A 50 5.84 -4.24 4.65
C ILE A 50 4.81 -3.71 3.65
N ASP A 51 3.78 -3.02 4.15
CA ASP A 51 2.75 -2.46 3.29
C ASP A 51 3.33 -1.35 2.40
N ILE A 52 2.92 -1.35 1.14
CA ILE A 52 3.28 -0.31 0.15
C ILE A 52 2.01 0.21 -0.52
N GLU A 53 2.03 1.50 -0.84
CA GLU A 53 1.00 2.17 -1.59
C GLU A 53 1.63 2.88 -2.79
N LEU A 54 1.16 2.56 -3.99
CA LEU A 54 1.62 3.16 -5.24
C LEU A 54 0.43 3.41 -6.19
N PRO A 55 0.56 4.29 -7.17
CA PRO A 55 -0.46 4.51 -8.19
C PRO A 55 -0.74 3.27 -9.04
N SER A 56 -2.02 3.07 -9.37
CA SER A 56 -2.44 2.13 -10.42
C SER A 56 -2.15 2.69 -11.82
N PRO A 57 -2.32 1.90 -12.90
CA PRO A 57 -2.22 2.39 -14.28
C PRO A 57 -3.17 3.58 -14.58
N TYR A 58 -4.23 3.71 -13.80
CA TYR A 58 -5.24 4.77 -13.95
C TYR A 58 -5.07 5.92 -12.95
N GLY A 59 -3.96 5.94 -12.19
CA GLY A 59 -3.61 7.00 -11.24
C GLY A 59 -4.25 6.90 -9.85
N SER A 60 -5.19 5.96 -9.63
CA SER A 60 -5.73 5.74 -8.29
C SER A 60 -4.71 5.01 -7.40
N PRO A 61 -4.59 5.39 -6.12
CA PRO A 61 -3.69 4.67 -5.22
C PRO A 61 -4.19 3.24 -4.98
N LEU A 62 -3.27 2.29 -4.98
CA LEU A 62 -3.48 0.91 -4.57
C LEU A 62 -2.59 0.61 -3.37
N ARG A 63 -3.10 -0.16 -2.44
CA ARG A 63 -2.39 -0.56 -1.23
C ARG A 63 -2.33 -2.08 -1.14
N VAL A 64 -1.16 -2.65 -0.94
CA VAL A 64 -0.97 -4.11 -0.89
C VAL A 64 -1.79 -4.73 0.23
N SER A 65 -1.92 -4.06 1.39
CA SER A 65 -2.74 -4.52 2.51
C SER A 65 -4.20 -4.78 2.15
N ASP A 66 -4.77 -4.06 1.18
CA ASP A 66 -6.15 -4.26 0.73
C ASP A 66 -6.37 -5.63 0.07
N TYR A 67 -5.33 -6.21 -0.49
CA TYR A 67 -5.32 -7.51 -1.13
C TYR A 67 -4.93 -8.63 -0.16
N VAL A 68 -3.90 -8.41 0.65
CA VAL A 68 -3.47 -9.35 1.69
C VAL A 68 -4.62 -9.67 2.65
N ALA A 69 -5.38 -8.68 3.11
CA ALA A 69 -6.48 -8.88 4.04
C ALA A 69 -7.65 -9.73 3.48
N LYS A 70 -7.81 -9.77 2.17
CA LYS A 70 -8.96 -10.42 1.49
C LYS A 70 -8.65 -11.80 0.95
N ASN A 71 -7.38 -12.17 0.81
CA ASN A 71 -6.95 -13.39 0.15
C ASN A 71 -6.19 -14.29 1.09
N LYS A 72 -6.20 -15.60 0.85
CA LYS A 72 -5.43 -16.56 1.66
C LYS A 72 -3.93 -16.35 1.48
N TYR A 73 -3.52 -16.06 0.24
CA TYR A 73 -2.14 -15.77 -0.14
C TYR A 73 -2.10 -14.65 -1.16
N THR A 74 -1.13 -13.77 -1.05
CA THR A 74 -0.86 -12.69 -2.00
C THR A 74 0.58 -12.78 -2.49
N LEU A 75 0.76 -12.88 -3.79
CA LEU A 75 2.07 -12.81 -4.44
C LEU A 75 2.34 -11.36 -4.83
N ILE A 76 3.30 -10.72 -4.17
CA ILE A 76 3.81 -9.40 -4.55
C ILE A 76 4.94 -9.62 -5.55
N ASP A 77 4.69 -9.29 -6.82
CA ASP A 77 5.59 -9.60 -7.94
C ASP A 77 6.25 -8.34 -8.51
N PHE A 78 7.59 -8.29 -8.46
CA PHE A 78 8.39 -7.17 -8.93
C PHE A 78 8.91 -7.46 -10.35
N TRP A 79 8.52 -6.62 -11.30
CA TRP A 79 8.76 -6.83 -12.71
C TRP A 79 8.93 -5.52 -13.49
N ALA A 80 9.19 -5.57 -14.77
CA ALA A 80 9.11 -4.43 -15.68
C ALA A 80 8.85 -4.86 -17.12
N SER A 81 8.27 -3.99 -17.93
CA SER A 81 7.99 -4.23 -19.34
C SER A 81 9.25 -4.50 -20.17
N TRP A 82 10.35 -3.85 -19.84
CA TRP A 82 11.66 -4.00 -20.48
C TRP A 82 12.46 -5.22 -20.00
N CYS A 83 12.00 -5.92 -18.96
CA CYS A 83 12.68 -7.07 -18.40
C CYS A 83 12.31 -8.37 -19.14
N GLY A 84 13.18 -8.83 -20.03
CA GLY A 84 12.95 -10.06 -20.79
C GLY A 84 12.67 -11.29 -19.93
N PRO A 85 13.50 -11.60 -18.92
CA PRO A 85 13.25 -12.71 -18.00
C PRO A 85 11.91 -12.59 -17.24
N CYS A 86 11.50 -11.36 -16.84
CA CYS A 86 10.21 -11.14 -16.19
C CYS A 86 9.05 -11.48 -17.13
N ARG A 87 9.11 -11.04 -18.37
CA ARG A 87 8.10 -11.33 -19.38
C ARG A 87 7.96 -12.85 -19.64
N ALA A 88 9.07 -13.58 -19.62
CA ALA A 88 9.04 -15.03 -19.73
C ALA A 88 8.41 -15.70 -18.51
N GLU A 89 8.76 -15.26 -17.30
CA GLU A 89 8.18 -15.77 -16.04
C GLU A 89 6.69 -15.47 -15.92
N MET A 90 6.22 -14.38 -16.51
CA MET A 90 4.82 -13.97 -16.44
C MET A 90 3.85 -15.05 -16.98
N LEU A 91 4.29 -15.91 -17.88
CA LEU A 91 3.51 -17.07 -18.35
C LEU A 91 3.20 -18.04 -17.17
N THR A 92 4.16 -18.22 -16.28
CA THR A 92 3.99 -19.05 -15.07
C THR A 92 3.07 -18.37 -14.06
N VAL A 93 3.23 -17.06 -13.85
CA VAL A 93 2.39 -16.29 -12.93
C VAL A 93 0.93 -16.27 -13.39
N VAL A 94 0.69 -16.04 -14.71
CA VAL A 94 -0.66 -16.10 -15.32
C VAL A 94 -1.28 -17.48 -15.11
N LYS A 95 -0.50 -18.55 -15.30
CA LYS A 95 -0.99 -19.91 -15.06
C LYS A 95 -1.34 -20.13 -13.58
N ALA A 96 -0.46 -19.74 -12.66
CA ALA A 96 -0.71 -19.84 -11.22
C ALA A 96 -1.98 -19.06 -10.81
N TYR A 97 -2.14 -17.85 -11.33
CA TYR A 97 -3.33 -17.03 -11.10
C TYR A 97 -4.60 -17.71 -11.63
N SER A 98 -4.57 -18.19 -12.88
CA SER A 98 -5.71 -18.89 -13.48
C SER A 98 -6.15 -20.14 -12.69
N ASP A 99 -5.19 -20.92 -12.18
CA ASP A 99 -5.46 -22.18 -11.48
C ASP A 99 -5.90 -21.99 -10.00
N TYR A 100 -5.46 -20.88 -9.36
CA TYR A 100 -5.56 -20.73 -7.92
C TYR A 100 -6.23 -19.45 -7.42
N HIS A 101 -6.53 -18.46 -8.29
CA HIS A 101 -7.21 -17.23 -7.85
C HIS A 101 -8.55 -17.52 -7.17
N ALA A 102 -9.39 -18.36 -7.76
CA ALA A 102 -10.67 -18.76 -7.16
C ALA A 102 -10.53 -19.54 -5.84
N LYS A 103 -9.32 -20.05 -5.53
CA LYS A 103 -8.99 -20.77 -4.30
C LYS A 103 -8.36 -19.88 -3.22
N GLY A 104 -8.09 -18.60 -3.55
CA GLY A 104 -7.60 -17.59 -2.64
C GLY A 104 -6.19 -17.09 -2.89
N LEU A 105 -5.63 -17.28 -4.09
CA LEU A 105 -4.42 -16.59 -4.54
C LEU A 105 -4.79 -15.23 -5.12
N GLU A 106 -4.10 -14.19 -4.66
CA GLU A 106 -4.05 -12.90 -5.35
C GLU A 106 -2.62 -12.62 -5.81
N VAL A 107 -2.48 -11.83 -6.87
CA VAL A 107 -1.20 -11.30 -7.32
C VAL A 107 -1.30 -9.78 -7.32
N VAL A 108 -0.24 -9.11 -6.90
CA VAL A 108 -0.08 -7.65 -7.01
C VAL A 108 1.22 -7.38 -7.73
N GLY A 109 1.14 -6.86 -8.94
CA GLY A 109 2.32 -6.50 -9.73
C GLY A 109 2.86 -5.13 -9.32
N VAL A 110 4.14 -5.07 -8.98
CA VAL A 110 4.88 -3.85 -8.68
C VAL A 110 5.87 -3.61 -9.81
N SER A 111 5.58 -2.64 -10.67
CA SER A 111 6.40 -2.38 -11.83
C SER A 111 7.56 -1.43 -11.53
N LEU A 112 8.73 -1.76 -12.06
CA LEU A 112 9.94 -0.93 -12.10
C LEU A 112 10.09 -0.22 -13.46
N ASP A 113 8.97 0.07 -14.11
CA ASP A 113 8.99 0.89 -15.32
C ASP A 113 9.22 2.38 -15.00
N ASN A 114 9.67 3.12 -15.98
CA ASN A 114 9.74 4.58 -15.97
C ASN A 114 8.97 5.20 -17.14
N ASP A 115 8.30 4.37 -17.92
CA ASP A 115 7.42 4.75 -19.02
C ASP A 115 6.05 4.11 -18.82
N HIS A 116 5.03 4.95 -18.66
CA HIS A 116 3.66 4.55 -18.38
C HIS A 116 3.05 3.72 -19.52
N ASP A 117 3.25 4.16 -20.76
CA ASP A 117 2.61 3.51 -21.89
C ASP A 117 3.25 2.14 -22.17
N ALA A 118 4.58 2.03 -22.03
CA ALA A 118 5.26 0.75 -22.12
C ALA A 118 4.78 -0.24 -21.06
N TRP A 119 4.57 0.24 -19.83
CA TRP A 119 4.04 -0.56 -18.73
C TRP A 119 2.60 -1.04 -19.00
N VAL A 120 1.70 -0.13 -19.36
CA VAL A 120 0.28 -0.47 -19.65
C VAL A 120 0.18 -1.43 -20.83
N ASN A 121 0.90 -1.17 -21.93
CA ASN A 121 0.91 -2.05 -23.09
C ASN A 121 1.41 -3.47 -22.72
N ALA A 122 2.42 -3.59 -21.87
CA ALA A 122 2.92 -4.89 -21.44
C ALA A 122 1.92 -5.64 -20.54
N ILE A 123 1.16 -4.95 -19.67
CA ILE A 123 0.08 -5.57 -18.90
C ILE A 123 -0.96 -6.23 -19.82
N GLU A 124 -1.37 -5.51 -20.87
CA GLU A 124 -2.35 -6.00 -21.84
C GLU A 124 -1.78 -7.16 -22.66
N GLU A 125 -0.57 -7.00 -23.19
CA GLU A 125 0.10 -8.00 -24.02
C GLU A 125 0.34 -9.33 -23.28
N LEU A 126 0.70 -9.26 -22.01
CA LEU A 126 0.97 -10.41 -21.16
C LEU A 126 -0.30 -10.96 -20.47
N HIS A 127 -1.45 -10.35 -20.74
CA HIS A 127 -2.74 -10.76 -20.18
C HIS A 127 -2.75 -10.87 -18.65
N MET A 128 -2.23 -9.86 -17.98
CA MET A 128 -2.16 -9.81 -16.52
C MET A 128 -3.47 -9.24 -15.91
N PRO A 129 -4.37 -10.07 -15.35
CA PRO A 129 -5.69 -9.62 -14.92
C PRO A 129 -5.71 -9.06 -13.49
N TRP A 130 -4.60 -9.12 -12.79
CA TRP A 130 -4.48 -8.71 -11.39
C TRP A 130 -4.07 -7.25 -11.22
N PRO A 131 -4.22 -6.68 -9.99
CA PRO A 131 -3.82 -5.32 -9.69
C PRO A 131 -2.35 -5.03 -10.01
N GLN A 132 -2.13 -3.86 -10.62
CA GLN A 132 -0.80 -3.40 -11.00
C GLN A 132 -0.55 -2.01 -10.41
N MET A 133 0.66 -1.78 -9.90
CA MET A 133 1.05 -0.51 -9.31
C MET A 133 2.49 -0.12 -9.68
N SER A 134 2.73 1.18 -9.82
CA SER A 134 4.07 1.74 -10.10
C SER A 134 4.12 3.22 -9.74
N ASP A 135 5.27 3.70 -9.29
CA ASP A 135 5.58 5.14 -9.20
C ASP A 135 6.39 5.65 -10.39
N LEU A 136 6.61 4.79 -11.39
CA LEU A 136 7.36 5.08 -12.62
C LEU A 136 8.79 5.59 -12.37
N ARG A 137 9.44 5.11 -11.30
CA ARG A 137 10.78 5.55 -10.92
C ARG A 137 11.88 4.52 -11.22
N GLY A 138 11.57 3.50 -12.00
CA GLY A 138 12.55 2.46 -12.34
C GLY A 138 13.09 1.77 -11.09
N TRP A 139 14.41 1.64 -11.00
CA TRP A 139 15.09 1.07 -9.82
C TRP A 139 14.94 1.90 -8.54
N ASP A 140 14.52 3.17 -8.63
CA ASP A 140 14.16 4.01 -7.48
C ASP A 140 12.73 3.82 -7.00
N CYS A 141 11.99 2.85 -7.57
CA CYS A 141 10.65 2.48 -7.16
C CYS A 141 10.58 2.26 -5.64
N ALA A 142 9.67 2.95 -4.97
CA ALA A 142 9.54 2.89 -3.52
C ALA A 142 9.25 1.46 -3.02
N GLY A 143 8.42 0.70 -3.75
CA GLY A 143 8.14 -0.69 -3.44
C GLY A 143 9.38 -1.59 -3.53
N ALA A 144 10.15 -1.49 -4.61
CA ALA A 144 11.38 -2.26 -4.80
C ALA A 144 12.42 -1.96 -3.70
N ARG A 145 12.57 -0.69 -3.34
CA ARG A 145 13.47 -0.27 -2.25
C ARG A 145 13.04 -0.80 -0.89
N THR A 146 11.74 -0.76 -0.59
CA THR A 146 11.17 -1.28 0.66
C THR A 146 11.47 -2.76 0.86
N TYR A 147 11.47 -3.54 -0.22
CA TYR A 147 11.73 -4.97 -0.19
C TYR A 147 13.17 -5.36 -0.50
N ASN A 148 14.09 -4.38 -0.65
CA ASN A 148 15.49 -4.58 -1.05
C ASN A 148 15.64 -5.38 -2.35
N VAL A 149 14.75 -5.14 -3.33
CA VAL A 149 14.80 -5.79 -4.64
C VAL A 149 15.96 -5.21 -5.44
N ASN A 150 16.97 -6.03 -5.71
CA ASN A 150 18.18 -5.66 -6.45
C ASN A 150 18.27 -6.31 -7.84
N SER A 151 17.35 -7.21 -8.14
CA SER A 151 17.20 -7.86 -9.44
C SER A 151 15.74 -8.26 -9.66
N ILE A 152 15.31 -8.28 -10.92
CA ILE A 152 13.99 -8.76 -11.33
C ILE A 152 14.12 -9.86 -12.40
N PRO A 153 13.15 -10.80 -12.45
CA PRO A 153 11.97 -10.91 -11.62
C PRO A 153 12.31 -11.23 -10.16
N SER A 154 11.50 -10.74 -9.23
CA SER A 154 11.57 -11.08 -7.80
C SER A 154 10.15 -11.06 -7.24
N ASN A 155 9.87 -11.88 -6.24
CA ASN A 155 8.56 -11.87 -5.61
C ASN A 155 8.60 -12.24 -4.13
N VAL A 156 7.51 -11.92 -3.45
CA VAL A 156 7.28 -12.25 -2.06
C VAL A 156 5.87 -12.83 -1.94
N LEU A 157 5.76 -14.05 -1.44
CA LEU A 157 4.48 -14.69 -1.14
C LEU A 157 4.12 -14.44 0.32
N VAL A 158 2.93 -13.90 0.56
CA VAL A 158 2.44 -13.49 1.88
C VAL A 158 1.14 -14.19 2.20
N ASP A 159 0.94 -14.65 3.43
CA ASP A 159 -0.35 -15.16 3.89
C ASP A 159 -1.29 -14.03 4.35
N GLN A 160 -2.54 -14.37 4.66
CA GLN A 160 -3.57 -13.42 5.08
C GLN A 160 -3.22 -12.69 6.40
N GLN A 161 -2.34 -13.23 7.22
CA GLN A 161 -1.85 -12.62 8.45
C GLN A 161 -0.64 -11.71 8.22
N GLY A 162 -0.21 -11.59 6.97
CA GLY A 162 0.92 -10.75 6.59
C GLY A 162 2.29 -11.40 6.76
N LYS A 163 2.32 -12.70 7.08
CA LYS A 163 3.57 -13.43 7.19
C LYS A 163 4.12 -13.77 5.81
N ILE A 164 5.42 -13.56 5.63
CA ILE A 164 6.14 -13.96 4.41
C ILE A 164 6.34 -15.48 4.45
N ILE A 165 5.76 -16.16 3.46
CA ILE A 165 5.80 -17.64 3.33
C ILE A 165 6.96 -18.08 2.45
N ALA A 166 7.26 -17.30 1.39
CA ALA A 166 8.36 -17.61 0.46
C ALA A 166 8.80 -16.33 -0.27
N ARG A 167 9.96 -16.40 -0.90
CA ARG A 167 10.52 -15.35 -1.76
C ARG A 167 11.08 -15.99 -3.03
N ASP A 168 11.11 -15.18 -4.10
CA ASP A 168 11.76 -15.51 -5.37
C ASP A 168 11.36 -16.85 -5.98
N LEU A 169 10.06 -17.21 -5.85
CA LEU A 169 9.48 -18.38 -6.47
C LEU A 169 9.41 -18.20 -7.99
N ARG A 170 9.88 -19.18 -8.76
CA ARG A 170 9.90 -19.12 -10.23
C ARG A 170 9.59 -20.46 -10.87
N GLY A 171 9.00 -20.42 -12.07
CA GLY A 171 8.72 -21.62 -12.85
C GLY A 171 7.95 -22.66 -12.03
N ASN A 172 8.48 -23.88 -12.00
CA ASN A 172 7.85 -24.98 -11.27
C ASN A 172 7.80 -24.74 -9.75
N ASP A 173 8.78 -24.06 -9.16
CA ASP A 173 8.77 -23.78 -7.72
C ASP A 173 7.54 -22.94 -7.30
N LEU A 174 7.12 -21.99 -8.14
CA LEU A 174 5.89 -21.23 -7.93
C LEU A 174 4.66 -22.15 -8.03
N LEU A 175 4.57 -22.95 -9.10
CA LEU A 175 3.42 -23.83 -9.31
C LEU A 175 3.30 -24.90 -8.22
N ASP A 176 4.39 -25.51 -7.83
CA ASP A 176 4.44 -26.52 -6.79
C ASP A 176 4.07 -25.93 -5.41
N LYS A 177 4.56 -24.72 -5.11
CA LYS A 177 4.16 -24.01 -3.89
C LYS A 177 2.67 -23.69 -3.87
N MET A 178 2.09 -23.24 -4.99
CA MET A 178 0.65 -23.00 -5.08
C MET A 178 -0.15 -24.29 -4.95
N ALA A 179 0.33 -25.39 -5.55
CA ALA A 179 -0.31 -26.70 -5.41
C ALA A 179 -0.26 -27.22 -3.95
N GLU A 180 0.85 -27.03 -3.26
CA GLU A 180 1.00 -27.35 -1.83
C GLU A 180 -0.02 -26.58 -0.96
N LEU A 181 -0.15 -25.27 -1.19
CA LEU A 181 -0.94 -24.38 -0.34
C LEU A 181 -2.45 -24.37 -0.68
N LEU A 182 -2.81 -24.54 -1.94
CA LEU A 182 -4.16 -24.33 -2.47
C LEU A 182 -4.68 -25.48 -3.33
N GLY A 183 -3.89 -26.53 -3.51
CA GLY A 183 -4.23 -27.66 -4.38
C GLY A 183 -5.24 -28.66 -3.81
N GLN A 184 -5.70 -28.45 -2.55
CA GLN A 184 -6.66 -29.32 -1.87
C GLN A 184 -8.11 -28.99 -2.27
#